data_e8812cd685c0340cfc5771260f443719
#
_entry.id   e8812cd685c0340cfc5771260f443719
#
_cell.length_a   1.000
_cell.length_b   1.000
_cell.length_c   1.000
_cell.angle_alpha   90.00
_cell.angle_beta   90.00
_cell.angle_gamma   90.00
#
_symmetry.space_group_name_H-M   'P 1'
#
loop_
_entity.id
_entity.type
_entity.pdbx_description
1 polymer ?
#
loop_
_entity_poly.entity_id
_entity_poly.type
_entity_poly.pdbx_seq_one_letter_code
_entity_poly.pdbx_strand_id
1 'polypeptide(L)'
;MRVFNNDLGEHYALVNIPDFKLSLFHKDSLQFQTRVVVGRTETSTPIFTDTIRYVEFRPTWSVPQSIIKKEMLPQIISQADPEKYQKRGYTMYEKGKKVDPTTIDWTDPSVHKRGFHFVEAPSANNSLGLVKFILTNDMSIYLHDTPSKYFFQRDDRALSHGCVRVQNPNEL
;
A
#
# COMPACT_ATOMS: atom_id res chain seq x y z
N MET A 1 -9.51 12.23 24.48
CA MET A 1 -8.46 11.26 24.83
C MET A 1 -8.88 9.93 24.23
N ARG A 2 -8.17 9.39 23.20
CA ARG A 2 -8.47 8.04 22.69
C ARG A 2 -7.85 7.04 23.65
N VAL A 3 -8.68 6.23 24.27
CA VAL A 3 -8.24 5.16 25.17
C VAL A 3 -7.73 4.04 24.26
N PHE A 4 -6.42 3.84 24.23
CA PHE A 4 -5.86 2.62 23.65
C PHE A 4 -6.24 1.45 24.56
N ASN A 5 -6.53 0.30 23.97
CA ASN A 5 -6.67 -0.92 24.76
C ASN A 5 -5.34 -1.14 25.51
N ASN A 6 -5.39 -1.15 26.83
CA ASN A 6 -4.18 -1.30 27.65
C ASN A 6 -3.59 -2.70 27.61
N ASP A 7 -4.34 -3.68 27.11
CA ASP A 7 -3.87 -5.03 26.88
C ASP A 7 -3.57 -5.23 25.39
N LEU A 8 -2.29 -5.16 25.04
CA LEU A 8 -1.80 -5.41 23.68
C LEU A 8 -1.38 -6.87 23.48
N GLY A 9 -1.53 -7.72 24.50
CA GLY A 9 -1.03 -9.09 24.49
C GLY A 9 0.47 -9.20 24.68
N GLU A 10 0.99 -10.43 24.70
CA GLU A 10 2.42 -10.69 24.91
C GLU A 10 3.29 -10.27 23.71
N HIS A 11 2.74 -10.33 22.49
CA HIS A 11 3.43 -9.95 21.24
C HIS A 11 2.67 -8.82 20.57
N TYR A 12 3.30 -7.67 20.38
CA TYR A 12 2.69 -6.58 19.66
C TYR A 12 3.70 -5.74 18.88
N ALA A 13 3.22 -5.16 17.79
CA ALA A 13 3.96 -4.19 16.98
C ALA A 13 3.38 -2.79 17.18
N LEU A 14 4.23 -1.84 17.55
CA LEU A 14 3.86 -0.44 17.72
C LEU A 14 4.42 0.38 16.56
N VAL A 15 3.53 1.02 15.78
CA VAL A 15 3.91 1.98 14.75
C VAL A 15 3.82 3.39 15.32
N ASN A 16 4.97 4.00 15.59
CA ASN A 16 5.07 5.40 15.96
C ASN A 16 5.10 6.25 14.67
N ILE A 17 3.93 6.78 14.28
CA ILE A 17 3.74 7.52 13.03
C ILE A 17 4.63 8.77 12.99
N PRO A 18 4.66 9.67 13.99
CA PRO A 18 5.52 10.85 14.01
C PRO A 18 7.02 10.54 13.93
N ASP A 19 7.47 9.42 14.51
CA ASP A 19 8.87 9.02 14.53
C ASP A 19 9.26 8.12 13.35
N PHE A 20 8.29 7.75 12.51
CA PHE A 20 8.47 6.86 11.35
C PHE A 20 9.17 5.55 11.72
N LYS A 21 8.77 4.94 12.83
CA LYS A 21 9.35 3.68 13.33
C LYS A 21 8.27 2.64 13.63
N LEU A 22 8.61 1.39 13.42
CA LEU A 22 7.89 0.23 13.91
C LEU A 22 8.76 -0.48 14.93
N SER A 23 8.22 -0.77 16.09
CA SER A 23 8.87 -1.52 17.18
C SER A 23 8.08 -2.77 17.48
N LEU A 24 8.74 -3.92 17.52
CA LEU A 24 8.16 -5.21 17.90
C LEU A 24 8.52 -5.52 19.34
N PHE A 25 7.53 -5.89 20.14
CA PHE A 25 7.68 -6.21 21.55
C PHE A 25 7.25 -7.65 21.84
N HIS A 26 7.93 -8.26 22.81
CA HIS A 26 7.53 -9.50 23.47
C HIS A 26 7.60 -9.28 24.98
N LYS A 27 6.47 -9.43 25.69
CA LYS A 27 6.35 -9.18 27.14
C LYS A 27 6.99 -7.84 27.54
N ASP A 28 6.61 -6.79 26.82
CA ASP A 28 7.10 -5.40 27.00
C ASP A 28 8.61 -5.19 26.76
N SER A 29 9.34 -6.24 26.36
CA SER A 29 10.73 -6.14 25.95
C SER A 29 10.84 -5.86 24.44
N LEU A 30 11.56 -4.81 24.07
CA LEU A 30 11.81 -4.48 22.66
C LEU A 30 12.67 -5.58 22.02
N GLN A 31 12.15 -6.23 21.00
CA GLN A 31 12.83 -7.27 20.24
C GLN A 31 13.48 -6.73 18.98
N PHE A 32 12.78 -5.84 18.28
CA PHE A 32 13.20 -5.35 16.98
C PHE A 32 12.63 -3.96 16.73
N GLN A 33 13.38 -3.14 16.00
CA GLN A 33 12.92 -1.83 15.54
C GLN A 33 13.34 -1.58 14.09
N THR A 34 12.46 -1.02 13.30
CA THR A 34 12.72 -0.72 11.90
C THR A 34 12.07 0.60 11.47
N ARG A 35 12.57 1.19 10.39
CA ARG A 35 11.98 2.39 9.79
C ARG A 35 10.72 2.02 9.02
N VAL A 36 9.77 2.96 9.00
CA VAL A 36 8.56 2.84 8.19
C VAL A 36 8.35 4.09 7.34
N VAL A 37 7.58 3.91 6.25
CA VAL A 37 6.97 4.97 5.45
C VAL A 37 5.47 4.93 5.76
N VAL A 38 4.91 6.06 6.14
CA VAL A 38 3.50 6.21 6.51
C VAL A 38 2.75 7.08 5.51
N GLY A 39 1.45 7.24 5.68
CA GLY A 39 0.60 8.08 4.85
C GLY A 39 1.02 9.55 4.90
N ARG A 40 0.95 10.22 3.74
CA ARG A 40 1.13 11.68 3.64
C ARG A 40 -0.07 12.39 4.29
N THR A 41 0.03 13.68 4.51
CA THR A 41 -1.00 14.48 5.23
C THR A 41 -2.41 14.31 4.65
N GLU A 42 -2.54 14.29 3.32
CA GLU A 42 -3.82 14.17 2.60
C GLU A 42 -4.41 12.76 2.65
N THR A 43 -3.58 11.77 2.92
CA THR A 43 -3.93 10.35 3.01
C THR A 43 -3.25 9.71 4.21
N SER A 44 -3.44 10.33 5.38
CA SER A 44 -2.72 9.96 6.60
C SER A 44 -3.04 8.54 7.05
N THR A 45 -2.03 7.86 7.60
CA THR A 45 -2.24 6.60 8.31
C THR A 45 -3.10 6.87 9.55
N PRO A 46 -4.27 6.24 9.71
CA PRO A 46 -5.11 6.44 10.88
C PRO A 46 -4.46 5.86 12.14
N ILE A 47 -4.86 6.37 13.29
CA ILE A 47 -4.45 5.85 14.60
C ILE A 47 -5.49 4.83 15.05
N PHE A 48 -5.11 3.57 15.19
CA PHE A 48 -5.99 2.47 15.58
C PHE A 48 -5.17 1.31 16.17
N THR A 49 -5.85 0.38 16.82
CA THR A 49 -5.31 -0.91 17.26
C THR A 49 -5.99 -2.01 16.43
N ASP A 50 -5.23 -3.00 15.99
CA ASP A 50 -5.72 -4.08 15.14
C ASP A 50 -4.90 -5.34 15.35
N THR A 51 -5.31 -6.43 14.72
CA THR A 51 -4.63 -7.72 14.78
C THR A 51 -4.10 -8.11 13.39
N ILE A 52 -2.85 -8.58 13.33
CA ILE A 52 -2.31 -9.21 12.14
C ILE A 52 -3.01 -10.57 11.98
N ARG A 53 -3.80 -10.70 10.93
CA ARG A 53 -4.60 -11.90 10.69
C ARG A 53 -3.81 -12.98 9.98
N TYR A 54 -3.05 -12.60 8.95
CA TYR A 54 -2.15 -13.50 8.21
C TYR A 54 -1.12 -12.72 7.41
N VAL A 55 -0.09 -13.42 6.96
CA VAL A 55 0.98 -12.90 6.12
C VAL A 55 0.82 -13.47 4.71
N GLU A 56 0.85 -12.60 3.72
CA GLU A 56 0.77 -12.95 2.31
C GLU A 56 2.15 -12.74 1.66
N PHE A 57 2.75 -13.82 1.15
CA PHE A 57 4.00 -13.78 0.40
C PHE A 57 3.75 -13.61 -1.09
N ARG A 58 4.57 -12.78 -1.75
CA ARG A 58 4.44 -12.45 -3.18
C ARG A 58 3.01 -12.01 -3.53
N PRO A 59 2.53 -10.94 -2.87
CA PRO A 59 1.14 -10.52 -3.00
C PRO A 59 0.85 -10.02 -4.41
N THR A 60 -0.40 -10.16 -4.82
CA THR A 60 -0.99 -9.33 -5.87
C THR A 60 -1.46 -8.01 -5.26
N TRP A 61 -1.45 -6.93 -6.03
CA TRP A 61 -2.00 -5.66 -5.58
C TRP A 61 -3.21 -5.23 -6.40
N SER A 62 -4.38 -5.33 -5.80
CA SER A 62 -5.59 -4.67 -6.30
C SER A 62 -5.52 -3.18 -5.99
N VAL A 63 -5.37 -2.36 -7.01
CA VAL A 63 -5.17 -0.92 -6.83
C VAL A 63 -6.45 -0.25 -6.32
N PRO A 64 -6.41 0.54 -5.24
CA PRO A 64 -7.57 1.30 -4.76
C PRO A 64 -8.10 2.27 -5.81
N GLN A 65 -9.44 2.40 -5.88
CA GLN A 65 -10.11 3.27 -6.84
C GLN A 65 -9.69 4.74 -6.73
N SER A 66 -9.31 5.19 -5.53
CA SER A 66 -8.78 6.54 -5.32
C SER A 66 -7.47 6.79 -6.06
N ILE A 67 -6.56 5.82 -6.08
CA ILE A 67 -5.28 5.88 -6.81
C ILE A 67 -5.52 5.79 -8.31
N ILE A 68 -6.41 4.88 -8.75
CA ILE A 68 -6.76 4.75 -10.16
C ILE A 68 -7.27 6.08 -10.70
N LYS A 69 -8.25 6.68 -10.06
CA LYS A 69 -8.89 7.92 -10.51
C LYS A 69 -8.01 9.15 -10.39
N LYS A 70 -7.23 9.27 -9.30
CA LYS A 70 -6.44 10.47 -9.03
C LYS A 70 -5.04 10.46 -9.66
N GLU A 71 -4.49 9.29 -9.95
CA GLU A 71 -3.10 9.17 -10.40
C GLU A 71 -2.96 8.38 -11.72
N MET A 72 -3.52 7.15 -11.80
CA MET A 72 -3.26 6.27 -12.95
C MET A 72 -3.95 6.76 -14.23
N LEU A 73 -5.26 7.01 -14.19
CA LEU A 73 -5.99 7.48 -15.37
C LEU A 73 -5.49 8.84 -15.87
N PRO A 74 -5.28 9.87 -15.01
CA PRO A 74 -4.69 11.12 -15.47
C PRO A 74 -3.30 10.96 -16.11
N GLN A 75 -2.48 10.04 -15.61
CA GLN A 75 -1.16 9.78 -16.19
C GLN A 75 -1.23 9.07 -17.55
N ILE A 76 -2.14 8.11 -17.73
CA ILE A 76 -2.35 7.46 -19.03
C ILE A 76 -2.77 8.51 -20.07
N ILE A 77 -3.73 9.35 -19.73
CA ILE A 77 -4.29 10.36 -20.63
C ILE A 77 -3.23 11.43 -20.96
N SER A 78 -2.58 12.01 -19.95
CA SER A 78 -1.62 13.11 -20.14
C SER A 78 -0.36 12.70 -20.89
N GLN A 79 0.07 11.45 -20.76
CA GLN A 79 1.27 10.93 -21.42
C GLN A 79 0.96 10.20 -22.73
N ALA A 80 -0.32 10.05 -23.09
CA ALA A 80 -0.77 9.30 -24.25
C ALA A 80 -0.13 7.89 -24.37
N ASP A 81 0.10 7.24 -23.20
CA ASP A 81 0.69 5.90 -23.13
C ASP A 81 -0.31 4.93 -22.46
N PRO A 82 -1.22 4.32 -23.23
CA PRO A 82 -2.21 3.35 -22.73
C PRO A 82 -1.57 2.15 -22.04
N GLU A 83 -0.42 1.69 -22.53
CA GLU A 83 0.27 0.50 -22.04
C GLU A 83 1.18 0.77 -20.84
N LYS A 84 1.29 2.01 -20.38
CA LYS A 84 2.21 2.43 -19.31
C LYS A 84 2.21 1.49 -18.10
N TYR A 85 1.03 1.12 -17.62
CA TYR A 85 0.90 0.23 -16.46
C TYR A 85 1.00 -1.24 -16.84
N GLN A 86 0.57 -1.63 -18.04
CA GLN A 86 0.74 -2.99 -18.55
C GLN A 86 2.23 -3.38 -18.63
N LYS A 87 3.07 -2.48 -19.15
CA LYS A 87 4.55 -2.63 -19.19
C LYS A 87 5.18 -2.77 -17.80
N ARG A 88 4.48 -2.32 -16.75
CA ARG A 88 4.90 -2.42 -15.35
C ARG A 88 4.29 -3.61 -14.60
N GLY A 89 3.62 -4.53 -15.29
CA GLY A 89 3.07 -5.74 -14.70
C GLY A 89 1.63 -5.61 -14.20
N TYR A 90 0.92 -4.54 -14.57
CA TYR A 90 -0.50 -4.41 -14.24
C TYR A 90 -1.39 -5.00 -15.30
N THR A 91 -2.43 -5.69 -14.87
CA THR A 91 -3.55 -6.09 -15.74
C THR A 91 -4.73 -5.17 -15.49
N MET A 92 -5.32 -4.68 -16.58
CA MET A 92 -6.49 -3.81 -16.53
C MET A 92 -7.76 -4.62 -16.74
N TYR A 93 -8.79 -4.29 -15.98
CA TYR A 93 -10.12 -4.90 -16.05
C TYR A 93 -11.19 -3.82 -16.16
N GLU A 94 -12.27 -4.12 -16.87
CA GLU A 94 -13.51 -3.36 -16.87
C GLU A 94 -14.69 -4.32 -16.72
N LYS A 95 -15.60 -4.03 -15.78
CA LYS A 95 -16.76 -4.90 -15.47
C LYS A 95 -16.37 -6.38 -15.26
N GLY A 96 -15.21 -6.61 -14.59
CA GLY A 96 -14.66 -7.93 -14.29
C GLY A 96 -13.99 -8.65 -15.47
N LYS A 97 -13.95 -8.09 -16.66
CA LYS A 97 -13.27 -8.66 -17.83
C LYS A 97 -11.94 -7.96 -18.07
N LYS A 98 -10.91 -8.76 -18.41
CA LYS A 98 -9.60 -8.22 -18.82
C LYS A 98 -9.79 -7.39 -20.10
N VAL A 99 -9.18 -6.22 -20.12
CA VAL A 99 -9.26 -5.27 -21.24
C VAL A 99 -7.86 -4.92 -21.72
N ASP A 100 -7.68 -4.84 -23.03
CA ASP A 100 -6.48 -4.28 -23.62
C ASP A 100 -6.58 -2.75 -23.61
N PRO A 101 -5.67 -2.05 -22.90
CA PRO A 101 -5.74 -0.58 -22.80
C PRO A 101 -5.57 0.13 -24.16
N THR A 102 -4.99 -0.51 -25.16
CA THR A 102 -4.81 0.06 -26.50
C THR A 102 -6.12 0.16 -27.29
N THR A 103 -7.14 -0.61 -26.90
CA THR A 103 -8.47 -0.61 -27.54
C THR A 103 -9.42 0.46 -27.01
N ILE A 104 -8.96 1.24 -26.03
CA ILE A 104 -9.78 2.25 -25.35
C ILE A 104 -9.53 3.62 -25.98
N ASP A 105 -10.60 4.33 -26.29
CA ASP A 105 -10.52 5.74 -26.64
C ASP A 105 -10.25 6.58 -25.38
N TRP A 106 -8.99 6.92 -25.15
CA TRP A 106 -8.55 7.73 -24.01
C TRP A 106 -8.84 9.23 -24.20
N THR A 107 -9.30 9.63 -25.39
CA THR A 107 -9.69 11.02 -25.66
C THR A 107 -11.15 11.30 -25.31
N ASP A 108 -11.95 10.24 -25.09
CA ASP A 108 -13.34 10.36 -24.63
C ASP A 108 -13.38 10.99 -23.23
N PRO A 109 -14.05 12.17 -23.06
CA PRO A 109 -14.17 12.81 -21.75
C PRO A 109 -14.85 11.96 -20.68
N SER A 110 -15.59 10.93 -21.06
CA SER A 110 -16.25 10.02 -20.12
C SER A 110 -15.38 8.87 -19.64
N VAL A 111 -14.16 8.70 -20.20
CA VAL A 111 -13.29 7.55 -19.91
C VAL A 111 -12.97 7.40 -18.41
N HIS A 112 -12.84 8.50 -17.66
CA HIS A 112 -12.60 8.45 -16.22
C HIS A 112 -13.83 8.09 -15.38
N LYS A 113 -15.03 8.04 -15.98
CA LYS A 113 -16.25 7.54 -15.32
C LYS A 113 -16.40 6.02 -15.48
N ARG A 114 -15.62 5.41 -16.39
CA ARG A 114 -15.60 3.96 -16.57
C ARG A 114 -14.99 3.30 -15.34
N GLY A 115 -15.55 2.19 -14.91
CA GLY A 115 -15.15 1.49 -13.69
C GLY A 115 -13.95 0.58 -13.91
N PHE A 116 -12.81 1.14 -14.34
CA PHE A 116 -11.58 0.37 -14.49
C PHE A 116 -11.05 -0.12 -13.17
N HIS A 117 -10.45 -1.29 -13.19
CA HIS A 117 -9.75 -1.91 -12.09
C HIS A 117 -8.38 -2.37 -12.55
N PHE A 118 -7.35 -2.15 -11.73
CA PHE A 118 -5.98 -2.55 -12.03
C PHE A 118 -5.48 -3.51 -10.96
N VAL A 119 -4.82 -4.58 -11.41
CA VAL A 119 -4.19 -5.59 -10.56
C VAL A 119 -2.73 -5.71 -10.95
N GLU A 120 -1.83 -5.45 -10.02
CA GLU A 120 -0.39 -5.66 -10.20
C GLU A 120 -0.03 -7.11 -9.86
N ALA A 121 0.64 -7.79 -10.76
CA ALA A 121 1.06 -9.18 -10.59
C ALA A 121 2.17 -9.32 -9.53
N PRO A 122 2.30 -10.49 -8.88
CA PRO A 122 3.42 -10.78 -7.99
C PRO A 122 4.75 -10.66 -8.74
N SER A 123 5.64 -9.84 -8.22
CA SER A 123 7.01 -9.68 -8.76
C SER A 123 7.93 -9.05 -7.71
N ALA A 124 9.22 -9.05 -7.95
CA ALA A 124 10.18 -8.33 -7.12
C ALA A 124 9.96 -6.80 -7.17
N ASN A 125 9.31 -6.30 -8.23
CA ASN A 125 8.99 -4.89 -8.43
C ASN A 125 7.56 -4.51 -8.05
N ASN A 126 6.77 -5.48 -7.53
CA ASN A 126 5.40 -5.20 -7.07
C ASN A 126 5.40 -4.09 -6.02
N SER A 127 4.44 -3.18 -6.10
CA SER A 127 4.35 -2.02 -5.21
C SER A 127 4.23 -2.38 -3.73
N LEU A 128 3.74 -3.60 -3.42
CA LEU A 128 3.67 -4.16 -2.07
C LEU A 128 4.93 -4.94 -1.66
N GLY A 129 5.94 -5.04 -2.55
CA GLY A 129 7.13 -5.84 -2.35
C GLY A 129 6.85 -7.34 -2.28
N LEU A 130 7.60 -8.06 -1.44
CA LEU A 130 7.54 -9.52 -1.35
C LEU A 130 6.64 -10.03 -0.23
N VAL A 131 6.23 -9.19 0.70
CA VAL A 131 5.41 -9.58 1.85
C VAL A 131 4.41 -8.50 2.25
N LYS A 132 3.21 -8.94 2.65
CA LYS A 132 2.12 -8.09 3.13
C LYS A 132 1.51 -8.72 4.36
N PHE A 133 1.31 -7.92 5.41
CA PHE A 133 0.67 -8.31 6.68
C PHE A 133 -0.76 -7.78 6.67
N ILE A 134 -1.72 -8.69 6.60
CA ILE A 134 -3.14 -8.38 6.53
C ILE A 134 -3.68 -8.18 7.94
N LEU A 135 -4.31 -7.05 8.14
CA LEU A 135 -4.99 -6.68 9.37
C LEU A 135 -6.49 -7.00 9.29
N THR A 136 -7.21 -6.85 10.41
CA THR A 136 -8.66 -7.17 10.47
C THR A 136 -9.56 -5.99 10.12
N ASN A 137 -9.00 -4.77 9.93
CA ASN A 137 -9.77 -3.57 9.64
C ASN A 137 -10.42 -3.57 8.25
N ASP A 138 -11.46 -2.76 8.11
CA ASP A 138 -12.18 -2.48 6.85
C ASP A 138 -11.67 -1.24 6.10
N MET A 139 -10.67 -0.54 6.66
CA MET A 139 -10.07 0.68 6.08
C MET A 139 -9.10 0.41 4.94
N SER A 140 -8.83 -0.87 4.62
CA SER A 140 -7.81 -1.28 3.64
C SER A 140 -6.39 -0.83 4.00
N ILE A 141 -6.11 -0.69 5.31
CA ILE A 141 -4.77 -0.40 5.85
C ILE A 141 -4.08 -1.70 6.22
N TYR A 142 -2.84 -1.85 5.79
CA TYR A 142 -1.99 -3.01 6.08
C TYR A 142 -0.52 -2.59 6.15
N LEU A 143 0.32 -3.46 6.71
CA LEU A 143 1.77 -3.31 6.64
C LEU A 143 2.28 -4.11 5.44
N HIS A 144 3.31 -3.63 4.76
CA HIS A 144 3.86 -4.33 3.61
C HIS A 144 5.31 -3.94 3.32
N ASP A 145 5.95 -4.76 2.53
CA ASP A 145 7.24 -4.47 1.91
C ASP A 145 7.12 -3.41 0.79
N THR A 146 8.24 -3.06 0.18
CA THR A 146 8.29 -2.18 -0.99
C THR A 146 9.62 -2.35 -1.73
N PRO A 147 9.63 -2.33 -3.08
CA PRO A 147 10.87 -2.26 -3.86
C PRO A 147 11.56 -0.90 -3.73
N SER A 148 10.84 0.15 -3.35
CA SER A 148 11.34 1.52 -3.22
C SER A 148 12.06 1.75 -1.89
N LYS A 149 13.11 0.96 -1.62
CA LYS A 149 13.86 0.98 -0.35
C LYS A 149 14.54 2.32 -0.06
N TYR A 150 14.83 3.13 -1.06
CA TYR A 150 15.45 4.44 -0.92
C TYR A 150 14.61 5.45 -0.10
N PHE A 151 13.29 5.25 0.00
CA PHE A 151 12.43 6.11 0.83
C PHE A 151 12.79 6.03 2.32
N PHE A 152 13.32 4.90 2.79
CA PHE A 152 13.71 4.74 4.19
C PHE A 152 14.94 5.55 4.59
N GLN A 153 15.67 6.10 3.61
CA GLN A 153 16.83 6.97 3.84
C GLN A 153 16.43 8.44 4.05
N ARG A 154 15.17 8.80 3.78
CA ARG A 154 14.67 10.16 3.95
C ARG A 154 14.33 10.43 5.41
N ASP A 155 14.47 11.68 5.83
CA ASP A 155 14.04 12.13 7.16
C ASP A 155 12.53 12.18 7.24
N ASP A 156 11.87 12.84 6.28
CA ASP A 156 10.41 12.81 6.13
C ASP A 156 9.99 11.56 5.32
N ARG A 157 9.20 10.71 5.96
CA ARG A 157 8.69 9.46 5.38
C ARG A 157 7.16 9.42 5.35
N ALA A 158 6.48 10.56 5.38
CA ALA A 158 5.04 10.68 5.16
C ALA A 158 4.74 10.68 3.64
N LEU A 159 4.84 9.52 2.98
CA LEU A 159 4.88 9.40 1.52
C LEU A 159 3.88 8.41 0.93
N SER A 160 3.23 7.57 1.76
CA SER A 160 2.28 6.55 1.28
C SER A 160 0.85 7.08 1.14
N HIS A 161 -0.06 6.21 0.69
CA HIS A 161 -1.50 6.47 0.61
C HIS A 161 -2.27 5.98 1.84
N GLY A 162 -1.58 5.80 2.98
CA GLY A 162 -2.16 5.37 4.25
C GLY A 162 -1.58 4.06 4.79
N CYS A 163 -1.26 3.08 3.93
CA CYS A 163 -0.60 1.85 4.34
C CYS A 163 0.81 2.12 4.87
N VAL A 164 1.32 1.22 5.71
CA VAL A 164 2.64 1.34 6.34
C VAL A 164 3.63 0.45 5.59
N ARG A 165 4.65 1.08 4.93
CA ARG A 165 5.76 0.34 4.32
C ARG A 165 6.82 0.08 5.36
N VAL A 166 7.31 -1.16 5.43
CA VAL A 166 8.29 -1.63 6.42
C VAL A 166 9.64 -1.85 5.74
N GLN A 167 10.72 -1.33 6.32
CA GLN A 167 12.07 -1.44 5.73
C GLN A 167 12.56 -2.88 5.73
N ASN A 168 12.45 -3.56 6.88
CA ASN A 168 12.92 -4.93 7.10
C ASN A 168 11.73 -5.82 7.50
N PRO A 169 10.82 -6.15 6.57
CA PRO A 169 9.60 -6.89 6.91
C PRO A 169 9.86 -8.36 7.26
N ASN A 170 11.02 -8.91 6.92
CA ASN A 170 11.36 -10.31 7.23
C ASN A 170 11.66 -10.54 8.71
N GLU A 171 11.87 -9.47 9.47
CA GLU A 171 12.12 -9.51 10.92
C GLU A 171 10.80 -9.36 11.72
N LEU A 172 9.70 -9.04 11.07
CA LEU A 172 8.37 -8.88 11.65
C LEU A 172 7.59 -10.18 11.60
#